data_72eb854b9cfe45bebc618e0ce44de325
#
_entry.id   72eb854b9cfe45bebc618e0ce44de325
#
_cell.length_a   1.000
_cell.length_b   1.000
_cell.length_c   1.000
_cell.angle_alpha   90.00
_cell.angle_beta   90.00
_cell.angle_gamma   90.00
#
_symmetry.space_group_name_H-M   'P 1'
#
loop_
_entity.id
_entity.type
_entity.pdbx_description
1 polymer ?
#
loop_
_entity_poly.entity_id
_entity_poly.type
_entity_poly.pdbx_seq_one_letter_code
_entity_poly.pdbx_strand_id
1 'polypeptide(L)'
;MLKTRKVVSSGLVALLAAATLAACGDAPEEDTTTGSGSDSSPAASDFLPCIVSDAGGFDDKSFNQLGFEGATQAADELGVELKAVESNSENDFAPNLESLVGEGCDVIVTVGFALAAATKESASANPDIEYVLIDDSADGGDDGATFDGKADEPNIKPLLYNTAEAAFLAGYAAADYTKTGKVGTYGGMPFPTVTIFMDGFKQGAEYYAEENKKDVEVVGWDGKNGSFTGGFEANEAATSTAKQILDQDVDVILPVGGPIYQGALTAIDAAGSDAVMIGTDADVFETDPNTQDVILTSILKNMKVSTYEAITSAASDEEFDFAPYIGTLENDGVGLAPFHNFESKVSDSLASELDEVKAGIIDGSIPVNSYLSGS
;
A
#
# COMPACT_ATOMS: atom_id res chain seq x y z
N MET A 1 -2.52 18.00 -59.10
CA MET A 1 -1.97 19.33 -59.34
C MET A 1 -1.05 19.62 -58.18
N LEU A 2 0.25 19.38 -58.30
CA LEU A 2 1.34 20.31 -58.59
C LEU A 2 1.28 21.55 -57.66
N LYS A 3 2.30 21.86 -56.88
CA LYS A 3 3.71 22.12 -57.16
C LYS A 3 4.57 22.22 -55.90
N THR A 4 5.69 21.59 -55.96
CA THR A 4 6.97 21.79 -55.28
C THR A 4 7.46 23.24 -55.25
N ARG A 5 8.30 23.58 -54.24
CA ARG A 5 9.57 24.28 -54.45
C ARG A 5 10.51 24.18 -53.26
N LYS A 6 11.70 23.64 -53.55
CA LYS A 6 12.96 23.73 -52.78
C LYS A 6 13.56 25.13 -52.99
N VAL A 7 14.33 25.65 -52.03
CA VAL A 7 15.56 26.41 -52.30
C VAL A 7 16.58 26.17 -51.19
N VAL A 8 17.77 25.90 -51.63
CA VAL A 8 19.08 25.66 -51.01
C VAL A 8 19.87 26.96 -51.00
N SER A 9 20.78 27.19 -50.02
CA SER A 9 22.04 27.91 -50.19
C SER A 9 22.72 28.01 -48.79
N SER A 10 23.82 27.40 -48.43
CA SER A 10 25.23 27.42 -48.88
C SER A 10 25.99 28.73 -48.57
N GLY A 11 27.10 28.58 -47.86
CA GLY A 11 28.24 29.47 -47.79
C GLY A 11 28.87 29.53 -46.40
N LEU A 12 29.88 28.92 -46.10
CA LEU A 12 31.32 28.79 -46.43
C LEU A 12 32.23 29.77 -45.63
N VAL A 13 33.10 29.18 -44.76
CA VAL A 13 34.54 29.36 -44.56
C VAL A 13 35.07 30.71 -44.04
N ALA A 14 35.85 30.65 -42.95
CA ALA A 14 37.27 31.15 -42.91
C ALA A 14 38.04 30.70 -41.69
N LEU A 15 39.16 30.03 -41.92
CA LEU A 15 40.31 29.76 -41.06
C LEU A 15 41.17 31.05 -40.86
N LEU A 16 41.95 31.09 -39.74
CA LEU A 16 43.37 31.55 -39.65
C LEU A 16 43.74 31.54 -38.17
N ALA A 17 44.59 30.70 -37.69
CA ALA A 17 46.05 30.53 -37.71
C ALA A 17 46.76 31.39 -36.66
N ALA A 18 47.31 30.67 -35.69
CA ALA A 18 48.60 30.66 -35.01
C ALA A 18 49.34 31.95 -34.70
N ALA A 19 49.83 32.06 -33.44
CA ALA A 19 51.21 32.42 -33.12
C ALA A 19 51.59 32.04 -31.69
N THR A 20 52.65 31.31 -31.58
CA THR A 20 53.42 30.92 -30.38
C THR A 20 54.22 32.08 -29.80
N LEU A 21 54.35 32.14 -28.46
CA LEU A 21 55.57 32.68 -27.82
C LEU A 21 55.78 32.01 -26.44
N ALA A 22 56.93 31.38 -26.33
CA ALA A 22 57.45 30.78 -25.11
C ALA A 22 58.02 31.84 -24.18
N ALA A 23 57.83 31.70 -22.86
CA ALA A 23 58.66 32.30 -21.85
C ALA A 23 58.77 31.31 -20.66
N CYS A 24 60.02 30.88 -20.41
CA CYS A 24 60.43 30.13 -19.24
C CYS A 24 60.39 31.00 -18.00
N GLY A 25 59.89 30.44 -16.90
CA GLY A 25 60.03 30.98 -15.56
C GLY A 25 59.80 29.85 -14.56
N ASP A 26 60.87 29.47 -13.84
CA ASP A 26 60.83 28.49 -12.76
C ASP A 26 59.89 28.92 -11.63
N ALA A 27 59.04 28.04 -11.14
CA ALA A 27 58.23 28.17 -9.95
C ALA A 27 58.43 26.96 -9.03
N PRO A 28 58.27 27.12 -7.71
CA PRO A 28 58.73 26.16 -6.70
C PRO A 28 57.84 24.91 -6.64
N GLU A 29 58.44 23.81 -6.18
CA GLU A 29 57.79 22.52 -5.93
C GLU A 29 56.71 22.65 -4.86
N GLU A 30 55.47 22.45 -5.25
CA GLU A 30 54.38 22.12 -4.32
C GLU A 30 54.12 20.64 -4.32
N ASP A 31 54.09 20.06 -3.13
CA ASP A 31 53.76 18.68 -2.83
C ASP A 31 52.45 18.28 -3.50
N THR A 32 52.51 17.42 -4.52
CA THR A 32 51.34 16.74 -5.06
C THR A 32 50.97 15.56 -4.18
N THR A 33 50.13 15.82 -3.20
CA THR A 33 49.25 14.77 -2.67
C THR A 33 48.25 14.44 -3.78
N THR A 34 48.54 13.37 -4.47
CA THR A 34 47.60 12.69 -5.38
C THR A 34 46.42 12.15 -4.56
N GLY A 35 45.39 12.96 -4.38
CA GLY A 35 44.04 12.46 -4.07
C GLY A 35 43.48 11.81 -5.34
N SER A 36 43.66 10.53 -5.47
CA SER A 36 42.80 9.70 -6.35
C SER A 36 41.39 9.81 -5.79
N GLY A 37 40.62 10.75 -6.30
CA GLY A 37 39.19 10.63 -6.31
C GLY A 37 38.85 9.51 -7.29
N SER A 38 38.71 8.30 -6.78
CA SER A 38 37.97 7.28 -7.46
C SER A 38 36.52 7.76 -7.52
N ASP A 39 36.10 8.31 -8.66
CA ASP A 39 34.71 8.18 -9.07
C ASP A 39 34.50 6.67 -9.33
N SER A 40 34.30 5.93 -8.23
CA SER A 40 33.63 4.65 -8.32
C SER A 40 32.15 5.00 -8.54
N SER A 41 31.72 5.02 -9.82
CA SER A 41 30.35 4.60 -10.11
C SER A 41 30.17 3.30 -9.33
N PRO A 42 29.16 3.16 -8.49
CA PRO A 42 28.88 1.87 -7.88
C PRO A 42 28.82 0.88 -9.03
N ALA A 43 29.58 -0.21 -8.95
CA ALA A 43 29.39 -1.35 -9.82
C ALA A 43 27.90 -1.68 -9.68
N ALA A 44 27.17 -1.81 -10.79
CA ALA A 44 25.79 -2.27 -10.77
C ALA A 44 25.79 -3.52 -9.86
N SER A 45 25.10 -3.48 -8.74
CA SER A 45 25.04 -4.62 -7.85
C SER A 45 24.35 -5.73 -8.62
N ASP A 46 24.81 -6.97 -8.50
CA ASP A 46 24.14 -8.12 -9.14
C ASP A 46 22.79 -8.43 -8.43
N PHE A 47 22.42 -7.65 -7.41
CA PHE A 47 21.16 -7.79 -6.65
C PHE A 47 19.95 -7.48 -7.53
N LEU A 48 19.00 -8.42 -7.57
CA LEU A 48 17.79 -8.35 -8.40
C LEU A 48 16.53 -8.45 -7.52
N PRO A 49 15.92 -7.32 -7.11
CA PRO A 49 14.62 -7.35 -6.47
C PRO A 49 13.50 -7.65 -7.45
N CYS A 50 12.53 -8.43 -7.01
CA CYS A 50 11.39 -8.85 -7.82
C CYS A 50 10.09 -8.66 -7.05
N ILE A 51 8.98 -8.43 -7.78
CA ILE A 51 7.66 -8.28 -7.19
C ILE A 51 6.59 -8.93 -8.07
N VAL A 52 5.62 -9.58 -7.43
CA VAL A 52 4.44 -10.14 -8.09
C VAL A 52 3.18 -9.65 -7.41
N SER A 53 2.21 -9.17 -8.22
CA SER A 53 0.89 -8.76 -7.72
C SER A 53 -0.08 -9.94 -7.60
N ASP A 54 -1.11 -9.77 -6.77
CA ASP A 54 -2.32 -10.57 -6.90
C ASP A 54 -3.14 -10.19 -8.15
N ALA A 55 -4.39 -10.66 -8.23
CA ALA A 55 -5.23 -10.46 -9.40
C ALA A 55 -5.68 -8.99 -9.66
N GLY A 56 -5.32 -8.05 -8.76
CA GLY A 56 -5.66 -6.62 -8.89
C GLY A 56 -4.74 -5.86 -9.85
N GLY A 57 -3.51 -6.37 -10.09
CA GLY A 57 -2.48 -5.65 -10.85
C GLY A 57 -1.96 -4.40 -10.15
N PHE A 58 -0.88 -3.80 -10.68
CA PHE A 58 -0.20 -2.67 -10.02
C PHE A 58 -0.86 -1.29 -10.23
N ASP A 59 -1.95 -1.20 -11.01
CA ASP A 59 -2.70 0.05 -11.24
C ASP A 59 -4.07 0.04 -10.53
N ASP A 60 -4.16 -0.61 -9.37
CA ASP A 60 -5.39 -0.75 -8.59
C ASP A 60 -5.77 0.49 -7.76
N LYS A 61 -4.93 1.53 -7.78
CA LYS A 61 -5.06 2.80 -7.04
C LYS A 61 -5.04 2.63 -5.52
N SER A 62 -4.63 1.46 -5.02
CA SER A 62 -4.71 1.08 -3.62
C SER A 62 -3.60 0.10 -3.25
N PHE A 63 -3.94 -1.13 -2.98
CA PHE A 63 -3.12 -2.17 -2.35
C PHE A 63 -1.86 -2.54 -3.14
N ASN A 64 -2.02 -3.08 -4.36
CA ASN A 64 -0.87 -3.53 -5.17
C ASN A 64 0.02 -2.37 -5.60
N GLN A 65 -0.58 -1.21 -5.93
CA GLN A 65 0.17 -0.01 -6.30
C GLN A 65 1.16 0.40 -5.22
N LEU A 66 0.77 0.37 -3.93
CA LEU A 66 1.65 0.77 -2.83
C LEU A 66 2.87 -0.16 -2.70
N GLY A 67 2.67 -1.47 -2.80
CA GLY A 67 3.78 -2.43 -2.80
C GLY A 67 4.74 -2.20 -3.97
N PHE A 68 4.20 -1.99 -5.17
CA PHE A 68 4.97 -1.72 -6.37
C PHE A 68 5.74 -0.39 -6.30
N GLU A 69 5.13 0.67 -5.77
CA GLU A 69 5.83 1.94 -5.56
C GLU A 69 6.99 1.83 -4.57
N GLY A 70 6.84 1.03 -3.50
CA GLY A 70 7.91 0.76 -2.54
C GLY A 70 9.06 -0.01 -3.18
N ALA A 71 8.76 -1.05 -3.96
CA ALA A 71 9.74 -1.83 -4.68
C ALA A 71 10.47 -1.00 -5.74
N THR A 72 9.74 -0.16 -6.48
CA THR A 72 10.32 0.74 -7.48
C THR A 72 11.27 1.75 -6.82
N GLN A 73 10.85 2.37 -5.71
CA GLN A 73 11.69 3.31 -4.99
C GLN A 73 12.98 2.65 -4.48
N ALA A 74 12.90 1.43 -3.95
CA ALA A 74 14.08 0.69 -3.50
C ALA A 74 15.05 0.39 -4.65
N ALA A 75 14.53 -0.11 -5.77
CA ALA A 75 15.34 -0.41 -6.95
C ALA A 75 16.03 0.85 -7.53
N ASP A 76 15.30 1.97 -7.61
CA ASP A 76 15.83 3.24 -8.09
C ASP A 76 16.97 3.75 -7.18
N GLU A 77 16.79 3.66 -5.85
CA GLU A 77 17.80 4.11 -4.90
C GLU A 77 19.04 3.21 -4.89
N LEU A 78 18.85 1.90 -5.02
CA LEU A 78 19.93 0.93 -5.14
C LEU A 78 20.64 0.98 -6.51
N GLY A 79 20.00 1.59 -7.52
CA GLY A 79 20.51 1.66 -8.88
C GLY A 79 20.47 0.30 -9.59
N VAL A 80 19.49 -0.54 -9.27
CA VAL A 80 19.31 -1.90 -9.84
C VAL A 80 18.01 -1.99 -10.64
N GLU A 81 17.86 -3.07 -11.43
CA GLU A 81 16.62 -3.37 -12.15
C GLU A 81 15.60 -4.00 -11.22
N LEU A 82 14.33 -3.61 -11.33
CA LEU A 82 13.20 -4.29 -10.69
C LEU A 82 12.52 -5.20 -11.71
N LYS A 83 12.29 -6.46 -11.37
CA LYS A 83 11.40 -7.35 -12.14
C LYS A 83 10.02 -7.36 -11.52
N ALA A 84 9.02 -6.95 -12.29
CA ALA A 84 7.63 -6.88 -11.84
C ALA A 84 6.73 -7.74 -12.74
N VAL A 85 5.89 -8.56 -12.14
CA VAL A 85 4.95 -9.44 -12.85
C VAL A 85 3.56 -9.28 -12.24
N GLU A 86 2.56 -9.07 -13.08
CA GLU A 86 1.16 -9.02 -12.65
C GLU A 86 0.48 -10.37 -12.85
N SER A 87 -0.41 -10.71 -11.91
CA SER A 87 -1.28 -11.87 -12.04
C SER A 87 -2.69 -11.43 -12.42
N ASN A 88 -3.35 -12.17 -13.29
CA ASN A 88 -4.74 -11.91 -13.67
C ASN A 88 -5.71 -12.83 -12.93
N SER A 89 -5.19 -13.88 -12.31
CA SER A 89 -5.95 -14.88 -11.55
C SER A 89 -5.03 -15.68 -10.63
N GLU A 90 -5.59 -16.40 -9.68
CA GLU A 90 -4.84 -17.32 -8.80
C GLU A 90 -4.05 -18.39 -9.57
N ASN A 91 -4.49 -18.77 -10.80
CA ASN A 91 -3.76 -19.72 -11.63
C ASN A 91 -2.42 -19.19 -12.14
N ASP A 92 -2.20 -17.88 -12.09
CA ASP A 92 -0.97 -17.23 -12.55
C ASP A 92 0.10 -17.17 -11.42
N PHE A 93 -0.29 -17.34 -10.15
CA PHE A 93 0.60 -17.13 -9.01
C PHE A 93 1.84 -18.04 -9.05
N ALA A 94 1.65 -19.36 -9.09
CA ALA A 94 2.77 -20.28 -9.12
C ALA A 94 3.63 -20.16 -10.39
N PRO A 95 3.07 -20.04 -11.63
CA PRO A 95 3.85 -19.78 -12.83
C PRO A 95 4.65 -18.46 -12.78
N ASN A 96 4.08 -17.40 -12.22
CA ASN A 96 4.77 -16.12 -12.08
C ASN A 96 5.96 -16.23 -11.11
N LEU A 97 5.77 -16.87 -9.95
CA LEU A 97 6.84 -17.13 -9.01
C LEU A 97 7.95 -18.01 -9.62
N GLU A 98 7.60 -19.09 -10.33
CA GLU A 98 8.56 -19.92 -11.02
C GLU A 98 9.38 -19.12 -12.07
N SER A 99 8.71 -18.19 -12.78
CA SER A 99 9.38 -17.29 -13.72
C SER A 99 10.39 -16.37 -13.02
N LEU A 100 10.02 -15.74 -11.89
CA LEU A 100 10.90 -14.85 -11.14
C LEU A 100 12.09 -15.60 -10.52
N VAL A 101 11.89 -16.81 -10.02
CA VAL A 101 12.98 -17.71 -9.61
C VAL A 101 13.91 -17.99 -10.77
N GLY A 102 13.37 -18.26 -11.96
CA GLY A 102 14.14 -18.51 -13.18
C GLY A 102 14.92 -17.30 -13.71
N GLU A 103 14.48 -16.08 -13.41
CA GLU A 103 15.19 -14.83 -13.70
C GLU A 103 16.37 -14.58 -12.74
N GLY A 104 16.46 -15.31 -11.64
CA GLY A 104 17.53 -15.19 -10.64
C GLY A 104 17.32 -14.06 -9.65
N CYS A 105 16.07 -13.85 -9.22
CA CYS A 105 15.75 -12.88 -8.18
C CYS A 105 16.41 -13.24 -6.85
N ASP A 106 16.99 -12.26 -6.15
CA ASP A 106 17.55 -12.42 -4.80
C ASP A 106 16.46 -12.28 -3.74
N VAL A 107 15.54 -11.33 -3.94
CA VAL A 107 14.34 -11.15 -3.11
C VAL A 107 13.10 -11.11 -3.98
N ILE A 108 12.03 -11.80 -3.55
CA ILE A 108 10.73 -11.80 -4.23
C ILE A 108 9.66 -11.27 -3.25
N VAL A 109 9.09 -10.12 -3.59
CA VAL A 109 7.94 -9.57 -2.88
C VAL A 109 6.65 -10.12 -3.49
N THR A 110 5.81 -10.73 -2.67
CA THR A 110 4.50 -11.24 -3.05
C THR A 110 3.41 -10.39 -2.41
N VAL A 111 2.56 -9.77 -3.22
CA VAL A 111 1.58 -8.80 -2.74
C VAL A 111 0.22 -9.45 -2.57
N GLY A 112 -0.17 -9.65 -1.31
CA GLY A 112 -1.50 -10.10 -0.94
C GLY A 112 -1.57 -11.54 -0.40
N PHE A 113 -2.49 -11.73 0.55
CA PHE A 113 -2.76 -13.01 1.22
C PHE A 113 -3.09 -14.17 0.24
N ALA A 114 -3.66 -13.86 -0.92
CA ALA A 114 -3.99 -14.88 -1.92
C ALA A 114 -2.75 -15.59 -2.47
N LEU A 115 -1.59 -14.93 -2.43
CA LEU A 115 -0.30 -15.49 -2.83
C LEU A 115 0.36 -16.38 -1.74
N ALA A 116 -0.16 -16.41 -0.50
CA ALA A 116 0.50 -17.08 0.61
C ALA A 116 0.86 -18.56 0.33
N ALA A 117 -0.08 -19.34 -0.19
CA ALA A 117 0.16 -20.75 -0.49
C ALA A 117 1.24 -20.94 -1.58
N ALA A 118 1.20 -20.14 -2.65
CA ALA A 118 2.19 -20.21 -3.73
C ALA A 118 3.57 -19.70 -3.26
N THR A 119 3.59 -18.68 -2.38
CA THR A 119 4.82 -18.16 -1.77
C THR A 119 5.48 -19.23 -0.89
N LYS A 120 4.73 -19.92 -0.01
CA LYS A 120 5.24 -21.02 0.81
C LYS A 120 5.85 -22.14 -0.05
N GLU A 121 5.13 -22.59 -1.08
CA GLU A 121 5.62 -23.63 -1.99
C GLU A 121 6.92 -23.20 -2.70
N SER A 122 6.96 -21.96 -3.21
CA SER A 122 8.14 -21.42 -3.86
C SER A 122 9.32 -21.25 -2.90
N ALA A 123 9.10 -20.72 -1.69
CA ALA A 123 10.13 -20.52 -0.67
C ALA A 123 10.73 -21.85 -0.19
N SER A 124 9.89 -22.85 0.04
CA SER A 124 10.31 -24.20 0.41
C SER A 124 11.20 -24.86 -0.66
N ALA A 125 10.89 -24.60 -1.94
CA ALA A 125 11.66 -25.13 -3.08
C ALA A 125 12.97 -24.36 -3.33
N ASN A 126 13.07 -23.10 -2.88
CA ASN A 126 14.17 -22.19 -3.17
C ASN A 126 14.69 -21.52 -1.87
N PRO A 127 15.36 -22.26 -0.98
CA PRO A 127 15.75 -21.77 0.34
C PRO A 127 16.81 -20.66 0.34
N ASP A 128 17.45 -20.44 -0.81
CA ASP A 128 18.49 -19.41 -0.99
C ASP A 128 17.90 -18.06 -1.46
N ILE A 129 16.59 -18.00 -1.76
CA ILE A 129 15.89 -16.78 -2.15
C ILE A 129 15.14 -16.22 -0.93
N GLU A 130 15.19 -14.92 -0.73
CA GLU A 130 14.43 -14.22 0.29
C GLU A 130 13.03 -13.89 -0.23
N TYR A 131 12.00 -14.19 0.58
CA TYR A 131 10.62 -13.86 0.24
C TYR A 131 10.07 -12.83 1.22
N VAL A 132 9.32 -11.87 0.70
CA VAL A 132 8.59 -10.88 1.48
C VAL A 132 7.11 -11.02 1.13
N LEU A 133 6.29 -11.44 2.09
CA LEU A 133 4.85 -11.64 1.86
C LEU A 133 4.05 -10.52 2.54
N ILE A 134 3.30 -9.79 1.74
CA ILE A 134 2.44 -8.70 2.21
C ILE A 134 1.06 -9.25 2.55
N ASP A 135 0.57 -8.92 3.74
CA ASP A 135 -0.80 -9.15 4.22
C ASP A 135 -1.13 -10.62 4.54
N ASP A 136 -0.12 -11.46 4.71
CA ASP A 136 -0.27 -12.82 5.27
C ASP A 136 1.00 -13.23 6.00
N SER A 137 0.84 -14.09 7.00
CA SER A 137 1.99 -14.60 7.78
C SER A 137 2.68 -15.78 7.12
N ALA A 138 2.05 -16.41 6.11
CA ALA A 138 2.41 -17.73 5.61
C ALA A 138 2.45 -18.82 6.70
N ASP A 139 1.71 -18.61 7.79
CA ASP A 139 1.53 -19.57 8.89
C ASP A 139 0.28 -20.40 8.59
N GLY A 140 0.48 -21.64 8.17
CA GLY A 140 -0.60 -22.58 7.88
C GLY A 140 -1.03 -23.42 9.08
N GLY A 141 -0.39 -23.21 10.23
CA GLY A 141 -0.61 -24.05 11.41
C GLY A 141 -0.08 -25.47 11.24
N ASP A 142 0.82 -25.72 10.31
CA ASP A 142 1.40 -27.04 10.01
C ASP A 142 2.28 -27.55 11.14
N ASP A 143 2.81 -26.65 11.96
CA ASP A 143 3.55 -26.97 13.19
C ASP A 143 2.64 -27.30 14.38
N GLY A 144 1.31 -27.23 14.19
CA GLY A 144 0.28 -27.45 15.21
C GLY A 144 0.05 -26.26 16.13
N ALA A 145 0.68 -25.10 15.83
CA ALA A 145 0.40 -23.84 16.47
C ALA A 145 -0.83 -23.17 15.84
N THR A 146 -1.59 -22.48 16.65
CA THR A 146 -2.45 -21.39 16.15
C THR A 146 -1.52 -20.24 15.77
N PHE A 147 -1.84 -19.52 14.72
CA PHE A 147 -1.13 -18.33 14.23
C PHE A 147 -0.23 -17.70 15.33
N ASP A 148 1.07 -17.91 15.22
CA ASP A 148 2.07 -17.42 16.17
C ASP A 148 2.78 -16.15 15.68
N GLY A 149 2.36 -15.64 14.52
CA GLY A 149 2.93 -14.45 13.90
C GLY A 149 4.22 -14.71 13.11
N LYS A 150 4.56 -15.99 12.81
CA LYS A 150 5.73 -16.35 12.01
C LYS A 150 5.32 -17.15 10.79
N ALA A 151 6.14 -17.07 9.76
CA ALA A 151 5.99 -17.93 8.59
C ALA A 151 6.47 -19.35 8.90
N ASP A 152 5.84 -20.38 8.31
CA ASP A 152 6.27 -21.78 8.38
C ASP A 152 7.63 -21.99 7.68
N GLU A 153 7.91 -21.23 6.62
CA GLU A 153 9.17 -21.27 5.89
C GLU A 153 10.14 -20.20 6.42
N PRO A 154 11.40 -20.56 6.77
CA PRO A 154 12.33 -19.66 7.45
C PRO A 154 12.83 -18.50 6.58
N ASN A 155 12.65 -18.57 5.26
CA ASN A 155 13.05 -17.55 4.28
C ASN A 155 11.89 -16.67 3.81
N ILE A 156 10.80 -16.61 4.56
CA ILE A 156 9.68 -15.69 4.34
C ILE A 156 9.65 -14.64 5.45
N LYS A 157 9.66 -13.35 5.07
CA LYS A 157 9.38 -12.22 5.96
C LYS A 157 7.93 -11.76 5.76
N PRO A 158 7.04 -11.95 6.74
CA PRO A 158 5.69 -11.39 6.71
C PRO A 158 5.69 -9.87 6.93
N LEU A 159 4.90 -9.14 6.13
CA LEU A 159 4.55 -7.75 6.38
C LEU A 159 3.04 -7.70 6.70
N LEU A 160 2.74 -7.56 7.97
CA LEU A 160 1.38 -7.53 8.52
C LEU A 160 1.01 -6.12 8.98
N TYR A 161 -0.29 -5.84 9.08
CA TYR A 161 -0.77 -4.51 9.47
C TYR A 161 -1.97 -4.63 10.40
N ASN A 162 -1.88 -4.06 11.59
CA ASN A 162 -3.00 -3.98 12.53
C ASN A 162 -3.97 -2.85 12.13
N THR A 163 -4.54 -2.99 10.94
CA THR A 163 -5.45 -2.00 10.36
C THR A 163 -6.70 -1.75 11.20
N ALA A 164 -7.03 -2.65 12.17
CA ALA A 164 -8.11 -2.40 13.11
C ALA A 164 -7.91 -1.10 13.90
N GLU A 165 -6.66 -0.73 14.22
CA GLU A 165 -6.37 0.50 14.96
C GLU A 165 -6.72 1.75 14.14
N ALA A 166 -6.31 1.82 12.89
CA ALA A 166 -6.62 2.95 12.02
C ALA A 166 -8.11 2.94 11.58
N ALA A 167 -8.68 1.75 11.38
CA ALA A 167 -10.10 1.59 11.07
C ALA A 167 -10.99 2.01 12.25
N PHE A 168 -10.52 1.86 13.50
CA PHE A 168 -11.19 2.40 14.68
C PHE A 168 -11.30 3.93 14.59
N LEU A 169 -10.21 4.61 14.26
CA LEU A 169 -10.23 6.07 14.06
C LEU A 169 -11.20 6.46 12.92
N ALA A 170 -11.22 5.70 11.83
CA ALA A 170 -12.15 5.93 10.72
C ALA A 170 -13.61 5.71 11.12
N GLY A 171 -13.90 4.69 11.93
CA GLY A 171 -15.23 4.42 12.47
C GLY A 171 -15.71 5.52 13.42
N TYR A 172 -14.80 6.02 14.27
CA TYR A 172 -15.05 7.18 15.13
C TYR A 172 -15.41 8.42 14.30
N ALA A 173 -14.61 8.72 13.28
CA ALA A 173 -14.86 9.85 12.39
C ALA A 173 -16.17 9.69 11.57
N ALA A 174 -16.49 8.49 11.13
CA ALA A 174 -17.75 8.19 10.45
C ALA A 174 -18.96 8.44 11.34
N ALA A 175 -18.85 8.04 12.61
CA ALA A 175 -19.92 8.24 13.61
C ALA A 175 -20.09 9.70 14.02
N ASP A 176 -19.03 10.51 13.98
CA ASP A 176 -19.12 11.97 14.14
C ASP A 176 -19.82 12.64 12.96
N TYR A 177 -19.45 12.23 11.74
CA TYR A 177 -19.90 12.84 10.49
C TYR A 177 -21.33 12.46 10.10
N THR A 178 -21.80 11.25 10.42
CA THR A 178 -23.11 10.75 9.97
C THR A 178 -24.26 11.67 10.41
N LYS A 179 -25.20 11.90 9.50
CA LYS A 179 -26.43 12.67 9.73
C LYS A 179 -27.63 11.76 9.98
N THR A 180 -27.57 10.54 9.47
CA THR A 180 -28.64 9.53 9.61
C THR A 180 -28.50 8.70 10.88
N GLY A 181 -27.30 8.69 11.49
CA GLY A 181 -26.94 7.77 12.56
C GLY A 181 -26.62 6.37 12.06
N LYS A 182 -26.41 6.19 10.74
CA LYS A 182 -26.09 4.88 10.14
C LYS A 182 -24.83 4.98 9.29
N VAL A 183 -23.84 4.18 9.70
CA VAL A 183 -22.61 3.99 8.95
C VAL A 183 -22.55 2.55 8.44
N GLY A 184 -21.86 2.27 7.35
CA GLY A 184 -21.88 0.94 6.76
C GLY A 184 -20.51 0.48 6.31
N THR A 185 -20.34 -0.84 6.22
CA THR A 185 -19.13 -1.45 5.65
C THR A 185 -19.47 -2.74 4.93
N TYR A 186 -18.66 -3.08 3.94
CA TYR A 186 -18.67 -4.37 3.28
C TYR A 186 -17.27 -4.71 2.77
N GLY A 187 -17.00 -6.00 2.57
CA GLY A 187 -15.70 -6.46 2.10
C GLY A 187 -15.75 -7.16 0.75
N GLY A 188 -14.58 -7.41 0.16
CA GLY A 188 -14.44 -8.26 -1.01
C GLY A 188 -14.78 -9.71 -0.67
N MET A 189 -14.04 -10.31 0.25
CA MET A 189 -14.21 -11.68 0.76
C MET A 189 -13.96 -11.73 2.28
N PRO A 190 -14.47 -12.73 3.01
CA PRO A 190 -14.37 -12.80 4.47
C PRO A 190 -13.00 -13.33 4.95
N PHE A 191 -11.91 -12.69 4.49
CA PHE A 191 -10.57 -12.99 4.98
C PHE A 191 -10.20 -12.14 6.21
N PRO A 192 -9.33 -12.62 7.10
CA PRO A 192 -8.90 -11.86 8.28
C PRO A 192 -8.35 -10.47 7.94
N THR A 193 -7.59 -10.33 6.86
CA THR A 193 -7.02 -9.06 6.37
C THR A 193 -8.06 -8.08 5.80
N VAL A 194 -9.28 -8.56 5.52
CA VAL A 194 -10.44 -7.74 5.13
C VAL A 194 -11.30 -7.42 6.35
N THR A 195 -11.65 -8.45 7.13
CA THR A 195 -12.56 -8.26 8.28
C THR A 195 -11.94 -7.44 9.39
N ILE A 196 -10.60 -7.37 9.50
CA ILE A 196 -9.90 -6.53 10.46
C ILE A 196 -10.25 -5.04 10.30
N PHE A 197 -10.43 -4.54 9.07
CA PHE A 197 -10.91 -3.18 8.82
C PHE A 197 -12.36 -3.01 9.29
N MET A 198 -13.22 -3.99 8.97
CA MET A 198 -14.63 -3.96 9.33
C MET A 198 -14.82 -4.04 10.84
N ASP A 199 -13.98 -4.83 11.54
CA ASP A 199 -13.94 -4.93 13.01
C ASP A 199 -13.53 -3.62 13.65
N GLY A 200 -12.42 -3.03 13.21
CA GLY A 200 -11.93 -1.76 13.73
C GLY A 200 -12.93 -0.64 13.51
N PHE A 201 -13.47 -0.53 12.30
CA PHE A 201 -14.49 0.46 11.93
C PHE A 201 -15.73 0.36 12.84
N LYS A 202 -16.23 -0.86 13.05
CA LYS A 202 -17.37 -1.10 13.94
C LYS A 202 -17.04 -0.69 15.38
N GLN A 203 -15.89 -1.12 15.92
CA GLN A 203 -15.48 -0.80 17.28
C GLN A 203 -15.35 0.72 17.48
N GLY A 204 -14.76 1.44 16.51
CA GLY A 204 -14.62 2.89 16.58
C GLY A 204 -15.95 3.65 16.55
N ALA A 205 -16.87 3.21 15.68
CA ALA A 205 -18.22 3.81 15.62
C ALA A 205 -19.02 3.57 16.89
N GLU A 206 -18.96 2.36 17.46
CA GLU A 206 -19.61 2.03 18.74
C GLU A 206 -18.99 2.80 19.92
N TYR A 207 -17.66 2.94 19.93
CA TYR A 207 -16.97 3.72 20.96
C TYR A 207 -17.39 5.20 20.93
N TYR A 208 -17.44 5.81 19.72
CA TYR A 208 -17.95 7.18 19.58
C TYR A 208 -19.39 7.31 20.08
N ALA A 209 -20.26 6.35 19.75
CA ALA A 209 -21.67 6.35 20.17
C ALA A 209 -21.81 6.30 21.70
N GLU A 210 -20.98 5.47 22.38
CA GLU A 210 -20.99 5.35 23.85
C GLU A 210 -20.51 6.64 24.53
N GLU A 211 -19.34 7.17 24.12
CA GLU A 211 -18.74 8.36 24.69
C GLU A 211 -19.63 9.61 24.52
N ASN A 212 -20.24 9.76 23.33
CA ASN A 212 -21.05 10.91 22.97
C ASN A 212 -22.55 10.73 23.26
N LYS A 213 -22.96 9.54 23.75
CA LYS A 213 -24.38 9.18 24.04
C LYS A 213 -25.27 9.40 22.82
N LYS A 214 -24.76 9.05 21.64
CA LYS A 214 -25.46 9.08 20.37
C LYS A 214 -25.89 7.64 19.99
N ASP A 215 -26.90 7.55 19.15
CA ASP A 215 -27.33 6.28 18.57
C ASP A 215 -26.70 6.16 17.18
N VAL A 216 -25.77 5.20 17.02
CA VAL A 216 -25.10 4.93 15.75
C VAL A 216 -25.22 3.44 15.45
N GLU A 217 -25.76 3.11 14.27
CA GLU A 217 -25.90 1.75 13.77
C GLU A 217 -24.82 1.45 12.74
N VAL A 218 -24.14 0.31 12.86
CA VAL A 218 -23.19 -0.18 11.86
C VAL A 218 -23.87 -1.24 11.00
N VAL A 219 -24.02 -0.95 9.71
CA VAL A 219 -24.70 -1.81 8.74
C VAL A 219 -23.64 -2.60 7.96
N GLY A 220 -23.93 -3.88 7.67
CA GLY A 220 -23.10 -4.71 6.80
C GLY A 220 -22.03 -5.54 7.51
N TRP A 221 -21.83 -5.35 8.83
CA TRP A 221 -20.95 -6.18 9.65
C TRP A 221 -21.38 -6.25 11.11
N ASP A 222 -21.54 -7.46 11.63
CA ASP A 222 -21.96 -7.70 13.02
C ASP A 222 -20.80 -8.14 13.96
N GLY A 223 -19.57 -8.23 13.43
CA GLY A 223 -18.39 -8.79 14.12
C GLY A 223 -18.13 -10.26 13.80
N LYS A 224 -18.98 -10.87 12.98
CA LYS A 224 -18.86 -12.28 12.56
C LYS A 224 -19.42 -12.54 11.17
N ASN A 225 -20.54 -11.94 10.85
CA ASN A 225 -21.21 -12.06 9.56
C ASN A 225 -21.32 -10.69 8.92
N GLY A 226 -21.19 -10.64 7.61
CA GLY A 226 -21.23 -9.37 6.91
C GLY A 226 -21.59 -9.48 5.45
N SER A 227 -21.56 -8.33 4.80
CA SER A 227 -21.80 -8.19 3.37
C SER A 227 -20.46 -8.28 2.61
N PHE A 228 -20.42 -9.16 1.61
CA PHE A 228 -19.25 -9.36 0.78
C PHE A 228 -19.62 -9.40 -0.70
N THR A 229 -18.73 -8.89 -1.55
CA THR A 229 -18.93 -8.88 -3.00
C THR A 229 -18.64 -10.24 -3.65
N GLY A 230 -17.85 -11.09 -2.98
CA GLY A 230 -17.40 -12.37 -3.49
C GLY A 230 -16.12 -12.29 -4.35
N GLY A 231 -15.46 -11.14 -4.36
CA GLY A 231 -14.19 -10.86 -5.07
C GLY A 231 -13.72 -9.44 -4.83
N PHE A 232 -12.64 -9.04 -5.50
CA PHE A 232 -11.99 -7.74 -5.31
C PHE A 232 -12.06 -6.83 -6.55
N GLU A 233 -12.85 -7.19 -7.56
CA GLU A 233 -12.97 -6.41 -8.78
C GLU A 233 -14.04 -5.33 -8.69
N ALA A 234 -13.82 -4.20 -9.40
CA ALA A 234 -14.80 -3.15 -9.59
C ALA A 234 -15.89 -3.57 -10.60
N ASN A 235 -16.80 -4.44 -10.18
CA ASN A 235 -17.82 -5.05 -11.02
C ASN A 235 -19.25 -4.78 -10.51
N GLU A 236 -20.25 -5.41 -11.18
CA GLU A 236 -21.67 -5.28 -10.80
C GLU A 236 -21.95 -5.81 -9.39
N ALA A 237 -21.21 -6.82 -8.90
CA ALA A 237 -21.37 -7.34 -7.55
C ALA A 237 -20.96 -6.29 -6.50
N ALA A 238 -19.84 -5.59 -6.74
CA ALA A 238 -19.40 -4.49 -5.88
C ALA A 238 -20.44 -3.35 -5.84
N THR A 239 -20.95 -2.93 -7.00
CA THR A 239 -21.99 -1.89 -7.08
C THR A 239 -23.30 -2.33 -6.39
N SER A 240 -23.72 -3.59 -6.59
CA SER A 240 -24.94 -4.10 -5.99
C SER A 240 -24.85 -4.22 -4.47
N THR A 241 -23.68 -4.64 -3.95
CA THR A 241 -23.44 -4.74 -2.51
C THR A 241 -23.45 -3.36 -1.86
N ALA A 242 -22.73 -2.40 -2.44
CA ALA A 242 -22.73 -1.01 -1.98
C ALA A 242 -24.15 -0.43 -1.95
N LYS A 243 -24.92 -0.65 -3.03
CA LYS A 243 -26.31 -0.19 -3.11
C LYS A 243 -27.17 -0.80 -2.00
N GLN A 244 -27.04 -2.09 -1.70
CA GLN A 244 -27.81 -2.74 -0.62
C GLN A 244 -27.52 -2.16 0.77
N ILE A 245 -26.30 -1.67 0.99
CA ILE A 245 -25.91 -0.97 2.23
C ILE A 245 -26.52 0.44 2.24
N LEU A 246 -26.34 1.20 1.16
CA LEU A 246 -26.85 2.58 1.03
C LEU A 246 -28.40 2.65 1.10
N ASP A 247 -29.10 1.65 0.57
CA ASP A 247 -30.58 1.57 0.61
C ASP A 247 -31.13 1.43 2.07
N GLN A 248 -30.27 1.24 3.08
CA GLN A 248 -30.62 1.19 4.49
C GLN A 248 -30.42 2.52 5.21
N ASP A 249 -30.37 3.63 4.50
CA ASP A 249 -30.12 5.00 4.97
C ASP A 249 -28.69 5.22 5.48
N VAL A 250 -27.72 4.41 5.05
CA VAL A 250 -26.30 4.64 5.35
C VAL A 250 -25.81 5.86 4.57
N ASP A 251 -25.14 6.80 5.26
CA ASP A 251 -24.59 8.01 4.68
C ASP A 251 -23.05 8.13 4.79
N VAL A 252 -22.40 7.15 5.45
CA VAL A 252 -20.95 6.94 5.42
C VAL A 252 -20.67 5.47 5.19
N ILE A 253 -19.94 5.12 4.12
CA ILE A 253 -19.69 3.73 3.73
C ILE A 253 -18.20 3.43 3.60
N LEU A 254 -17.75 2.31 4.17
CA LEU A 254 -16.39 1.77 4.08
C LEU A 254 -16.38 0.50 3.20
N PRO A 255 -16.01 0.57 1.92
CA PRO A 255 -15.72 -0.61 1.08
C PRO A 255 -14.30 -1.12 1.37
N VAL A 256 -14.14 -2.41 1.70
CA VAL A 256 -12.86 -3.01 2.05
C VAL A 256 -12.41 -4.03 1.00
N GLY A 257 -11.41 -3.66 0.19
CA GLY A 257 -10.82 -4.60 -0.77
C GLY A 257 -10.43 -3.97 -2.11
N GLY A 258 -9.41 -3.10 -2.09
CA GLY A 258 -8.85 -2.49 -3.31
C GLY A 258 -9.92 -1.81 -4.17
N PRO A 259 -10.03 -2.11 -5.46
CA PRO A 259 -10.86 -1.36 -6.40
C PRO A 259 -12.38 -1.47 -6.20
N ILE A 260 -12.89 -2.28 -5.24
CA ILE A 260 -14.34 -2.40 -5.02
C ILE A 260 -15.00 -1.09 -4.56
N TYR A 261 -14.23 -0.10 -4.09
CA TYR A 261 -14.73 1.24 -3.77
C TYR A 261 -15.36 1.94 -4.99
N GLN A 262 -14.92 1.61 -6.20
CA GLN A 262 -15.49 2.16 -7.44
C GLN A 262 -16.96 1.72 -7.63
N GLY A 263 -17.30 0.55 -7.09
CA GLY A 263 -18.69 0.10 -7.01
C GLY A 263 -19.54 0.98 -6.08
N ALA A 264 -18.98 1.39 -4.93
CA ALA A 264 -19.65 2.33 -4.02
C ALA A 264 -19.78 3.72 -4.66
N LEU A 265 -18.76 4.23 -5.31
CA LEU A 265 -18.81 5.49 -6.06
C LEU A 265 -19.94 5.45 -7.11
N THR A 266 -20.00 4.37 -7.89
CA THR A 266 -21.06 4.16 -8.89
C THR A 266 -22.45 4.13 -8.26
N ALA A 267 -22.62 3.50 -7.09
CA ALA A 267 -23.89 3.40 -6.42
C ALA A 267 -24.34 4.75 -5.83
N ILE A 268 -23.42 5.53 -5.27
CA ILE A 268 -23.65 6.89 -4.74
C ILE A 268 -24.11 7.83 -5.87
N ASP A 269 -23.37 7.83 -6.97
CA ASP A 269 -23.66 8.67 -8.15
C ASP A 269 -25.03 8.31 -8.76
N ALA A 270 -25.31 7.01 -8.93
CA ALA A 270 -26.57 6.55 -9.51
C ALA A 270 -27.79 6.88 -8.62
N ALA A 271 -27.60 6.91 -7.31
CA ALA A 271 -28.65 7.29 -6.36
C ALA A 271 -28.82 8.82 -6.25
N GLY A 272 -27.86 9.62 -6.72
CA GLY A 272 -27.78 11.05 -6.43
C GLY A 272 -27.72 11.32 -4.94
N SER A 273 -27.01 10.46 -4.19
CA SER A 273 -26.92 10.48 -2.74
C SER A 273 -25.80 11.44 -2.28
N ASP A 274 -26.00 12.09 -1.12
CA ASP A 274 -24.96 12.86 -0.43
C ASP A 274 -24.07 11.97 0.48
N ALA A 275 -24.14 10.65 0.33
CA ALA A 275 -23.33 9.73 1.09
C ALA A 275 -21.84 9.89 0.74
N VAL A 276 -20.98 9.65 1.74
CA VAL A 276 -19.52 9.71 1.58
C VAL A 276 -18.89 8.33 1.78
N MET A 277 -17.68 8.17 1.26
CA MET A 277 -16.91 6.94 1.39
C MET A 277 -15.68 7.14 2.29
N ILE A 278 -15.19 6.03 2.84
CA ILE A 278 -13.87 5.94 3.44
C ILE A 278 -13.03 5.00 2.56
N GLY A 279 -11.84 5.46 2.17
CA GLY A 279 -10.90 4.67 1.39
C GLY A 279 -10.13 3.64 2.23
N THR A 280 -9.45 2.70 1.58
CA THR A 280 -8.58 1.71 2.20
C THR A 280 -7.20 1.68 1.55
N ASP A 281 -6.19 1.31 2.33
CA ASP A 281 -4.79 1.10 1.99
C ASP A 281 -4.05 2.39 1.61
N ALA A 282 -4.46 3.07 0.53
CA ALA A 282 -3.92 4.33 0.06
C ALA A 282 -4.81 5.53 0.47
N ASP A 283 -4.25 6.73 0.39
CA ASP A 283 -5.06 7.95 0.37
C ASP A 283 -5.79 8.06 -0.99
N VAL A 284 -7.04 7.56 -1.02
CA VAL A 284 -7.83 7.44 -2.25
C VAL A 284 -8.18 8.82 -2.83
N PHE A 285 -8.17 9.87 -2.02
CA PHE A 285 -8.28 11.24 -2.50
C PHE A 285 -7.16 11.60 -3.49
N GLU A 286 -5.93 11.14 -3.20
CA GLU A 286 -4.75 11.41 -4.02
C GLU A 286 -4.62 10.43 -5.19
N THR A 287 -4.96 9.15 -4.97
CA THR A 287 -4.75 8.10 -5.98
C THR A 287 -5.85 8.03 -7.03
N ASP A 288 -7.09 8.45 -6.70
CA ASP A 288 -8.21 8.50 -7.65
C ASP A 288 -8.95 9.86 -7.60
N PRO A 289 -8.63 10.79 -8.50
CA PRO A 289 -9.27 12.11 -8.54
C PRO A 289 -10.80 12.10 -8.70
N ASN A 290 -11.39 10.97 -9.16
CA ASN A 290 -12.86 10.87 -9.30
C ASN A 290 -13.57 10.74 -7.95
N THR A 291 -12.85 10.47 -6.86
CA THR A 291 -13.42 10.27 -5.53
C THR A 291 -13.41 11.53 -4.66
N GLN A 292 -12.70 12.59 -5.06
CA GLN A 292 -12.40 13.76 -4.24
C GLN A 292 -13.62 14.48 -3.64
N ASP A 293 -14.77 14.36 -4.28
CA ASP A 293 -16.01 14.98 -3.79
C ASP A 293 -16.78 14.10 -2.78
N VAL A 294 -16.40 12.83 -2.67
CA VAL A 294 -17.10 11.82 -1.84
C VAL A 294 -16.22 11.08 -0.84
N ILE A 295 -14.88 11.18 -0.92
CA ILE A 295 -13.97 10.57 0.06
C ILE A 295 -13.87 11.46 1.30
N LEU A 296 -14.37 10.94 2.44
CA LEU A 296 -14.27 11.60 3.74
C LEU A 296 -12.82 11.55 4.27
N THR A 297 -12.21 10.39 4.23
CA THR A 297 -10.84 10.07 4.62
C THR A 297 -10.46 8.69 4.08
N SER A 298 -9.26 8.21 4.34
CA SER A 298 -8.83 6.85 4.00
C SER A 298 -8.08 6.20 5.17
N ILE A 299 -8.30 4.89 5.36
CA ILE A 299 -7.53 4.08 6.29
C ILE A 299 -6.23 3.70 5.58
N LEU A 300 -5.11 4.20 6.07
CA LEU A 300 -3.80 4.03 5.45
C LEU A 300 -3.11 2.76 5.94
N LYS A 301 -2.47 2.06 5.01
CA LYS A 301 -1.58 0.94 5.24
C LYS A 301 -0.23 1.27 4.57
N ASN A 302 0.82 1.47 5.37
CA ASN A 302 2.08 2.03 4.87
C ASN A 302 2.96 0.98 4.18
N MET A 303 2.36 0.26 3.24
CA MET A 303 3.00 -0.83 2.48
C MET A 303 4.17 -0.34 1.63
N LYS A 304 4.10 0.88 1.12
CA LYS A 304 5.19 1.47 0.34
C LYS A 304 6.49 1.53 1.14
N VAL A 305 6.42 2.03 2.39
CA VAL A 305 7.62 2.13 3.24
C VAL A 305 8.11 0.77 3.67
N SER A 306 7.24 -0.12 4.13
CA SER A 306 7.66 -1.44 4.60
C SER A 306 8.20 -2.33 3.47
N THR A 307 7.68 -2.22 2.25
CA THR A 307 8.24 -2.90 1.07
C THR A 307 9.61 -2.34 0.70
N TYR A 308 9.75 -1.01 0.68
CA TYR A 308 11.03 -0.34 0.46
C TYR A 308 12.09 -0.78 1.48
N GLU A 309 11.74 -0.76 2.76
CA GLU A 309 12.64 -1.16 3.84
C GLU A 309 13.04 -2.64 3.76
N ALA A 310 12.10 -3.53 3.41
CA ALA A 310 12.39 -4.94 3.26
C ALA A 310 13.38 -5.20 2.11
N ILE A 311 13.18 -4.58 0.93
CA ILE A 311 14.07 -4.74 -0.21
C ILE A 311 15.44 -4.13 0.05
N THR A 312 15.50 -2.93 0.65
CA THR A 312 16.79 -2.30 0.98
C THR A 312 17.56 -3.06 2.06
N SER A 313 16.85 -3.68 3.00
CA SER A 313 17.46 -4.59 3.99
C SER A 313 18.04 -5.84 3.32
N ALA A 314 17.30 -6.46 2.38
CA ALA A 314 17.76 -7.62 1.62
C ALA A 314 19.01 -7.32 0.76
N ALA A 315 19.13 -6.09 0.26
CA ALA A 315 20.28 -5.64 -0.51
C ALA A 315 21.52 -5.29 0.36
N SER A 316 21.39 -5.29 1.68
CA SER A 316 22.47 -4.91 2.59
C SER A 316 23.44 -6.05 2.85
N ASP A 317 24.65 -5.73 3.35
CA ASP A 317 25.62 -6.74 3.80
C ASP A 317 25.26 -7.38 5.16
N GLU A 318 24.14 -6.97 5.79
CA GLU A 318 23.66 -7.50 7.05
C GLU A 318 22.77 -8.73 6.82
N GLU A 319 22.70 -9.62 7.81
CA GLU A 319 21.78 -10.78 7.74
C GLU A 319 20.33 -10.29 7.67
N PHE A 320 19.57 -10.77 6.69
CA PHE A 320 18.18 -10.38 6.52
C PHE A 320 17.32 -10.86 7.69
N ASP A 321 16.59 -9.92 8.29
CA ASP A 321 15.69 -10.22 9.41
C ASP A 321 14.33 -10.72 8.90
N PHE A 322 14.06 -12.01 9.08
CA PHE A 322 12.78 -12.65 8.72
C PHE A 322 11.69 -12.48 9.79
N ALA A 323 11.97 -11.80 10.92
CA ALA A 323 10.91 -11.51 11.89
C ALA A 323 9.76 -10.74 11.23
N PRO A 324 8.50 -11.07 11.56
CA PRO A 324 7.34 -10.36 11.01
C PRO A 324 7.41 -8.87 11.33
N TYR A 325 7.14 -8.03 10.33
CA TYR A 325 6.81 -6.63 10.54
C TYR A 325 5.31 -6.53 10.85
N ILE A 326 4.94 -5.79 11.88
CA ILE A 326 3.54 -5.47 12.18
C ILE A 326 3.39 -3.95 12.19
N GLY A 327 2.73 -3.42 11.16
CA GLY A 327 2.36 -2.01 11.07
C GLY A 327 1.25 -1.67 12.06
N THR A 328 1.46 -0.66 12.90
CA THR A 328 0.55 -0.17 13.94
C THR A 328 0.44 1.35 13.89
N LEU A 329 -0.45 1.95 14.68
CA LEU A 329 -0.49 3.40 14.88
C LEU A 329 0.77 3.93 15.59
N GLU A 330 1.44 3.09 16.39
CA GLU A 330 2.64 3.47 17.14
C GLU A 330 3.86 3.66 16.22
N ASN A 331 4.01 2.79 15.19
CA ASN A 331 5.12 2.85 14.24
C ASN A 331 4.73 3.49 12.90
N ASP A 332 3.57 4.16 12.83
CA ASP A 332 3.02 4.77 11.63
C ASP A 332 2.85 3.78 10.45
N GLY A 333 2.82 2.47 10.73
CA GLY A 333 2.57 1.43 9.73
C GLY A 333 1.12 1.38 9.27
N VAL A 334 0.20 1.92 10.07
CA VAL A 334 -1.20 2.21 9.69
C VAL A 334 -1.56 3.62 10.17
N GLY A 335 -2.59 4.21 9.57
CA GLY A 335 -3.00 5.57 9.92
C GLY A 335 -4.31 6.00 9.28
N LEU A 336 -4.66 7.26 9.48
CA LEU A 336 -5.81 7.89 8.85
C LEU A 336 -5.33 9.06 7.97
N ALA A 337 -5.84 9.13 6.74
CA ALA A 337 -5.56 10.24 5.83
C ALA A 337 -6.23 11.53 6.31
N PRO A 338 -5.77 12.71 5.86
CA PRO A 338 -6.49 13.97 6.08
C PRO A 338 -7.92 13.93 5.55
N PHE A 339 -8.77 14.80 6.07
CA PHE A 339 -10.15 14.94 5.59
C PHE A 339 -10.27 15.75 4.29
N HIS A 340 -9.20 16.32 3.77
CA HIS A 340 -9.14 17.04 2.48
C HIS A 340 -10.32 18.00 2.27
N ASN A 341 -11.16 17.77 1.26
CA ASN A 341 -12.34 18.59 0.95
C ASN A 341 -13.43 18.54 2.03
N PHE A 342 -13.29 17.68 3.03
CA PHE A 342 -14.21 17.52 4.13
C PHE A 342 -13.71 18.15 5.45
N GLU A 343 -12.49 18.70 5.49
CA GLU A 343 -11.90 19.35 6.67
C GLU A 343 -12.84 20.37 7.33
N SER A 344 -13.55 21.14 6.54
CA SER A 344 -14.51 22.14 7.02
C SER A 344 -15.93 21.58 7.25
N LYS A 345 -16.15 20.29 7.02
CA LYS A 345 -17.47 19.63 7.11
C LYS A 345 -17.57 18.67 8.29
N VAL A 346 -16.44 18.26 8.85
CA VAL A 346 -16.36 17.51 10.11
C VAL A 346 -16.49 18.44 11.30
N SER A 347 -16.72 17.91 12.51
CA SER A 347 -16.81 18.75 13.70
C SER A 347 -15.47 19.41 14.04
N ASP A 348 -15.51 20.63 14.60
CA ASP A 348 -14.32 21.40 14.96
C ASP A 348 -13.41 20.67 16.00
N SER A 349 -13.99 19.76 16.78
CA SER A 349 -13.28 18.98 17.80
C SER A 349 -12.72 17.67 17.29
N LEU A 350 -13.17 17.17 16.11
CA LEU A 350 -12.85 15.81 15.66
C LEU A 350 -11.36 15.53 15.56
N ALA A 351 -10.57 16.48 15.03
CA ALA A 351 -9.13 16.29 14.91
C ALA A 351 -8.47 16.06 16.28
N SER A 352 -8.82 16.87 17.31
CA SER A 352 -8.26 16.69 18.65
C SER A 352 -8.78 15.43 19.35
N GLU A 353 -10.02 15.05 19.09
CA GLU A 353 -10.59 13.80 19.61
C GLU A 353 -9.91 12.58 19.01
N LEU A 354 -9.64 12.59 17.71
CA LEU A 354 -8.89 11.51 17.03
C LEU A 354 -7.45 11.39 17.54
N ASP A 355 -6.78 12.51 17.84
CA ASP A 355 -5.45 12.49 18.47
C ASP A 355 -5.49 11.86 19.86
N GLU A 356 -6.52 12.16 20.67
CA GLU A 356 -6.72 11.55 22.00
C GLU A 356 -7.04 10.05 21.88
N VAL A 357 -7.90 9.66 20.94
CA VAL A 357 -8.23 8.25 20.68
C VAL A 357 -6.99 7.49 20.16
N LYS A 358 -6.23 8.06 19.20
CA LYS A 358 -4.96 7.49 18.74
C LYS A 358 -4.00 7.23 19.91
N ALA A 359 -3.81 8.23 20.76
CA ALA A 359 -2.96 8.10 21.95
C ALA A 359 -3.45 7.00 22.90
N GLY A 360 -4.77 6.92 23.12
CA GLY A 360 -5.37 5.89 23.96
C GLY A 360 -5.29 4.47 23.39
N ILE A 361 -5.31 4.32 22.05
CA ILE A 361 -5.07 3.03 21.41
C ILE A 361 -3.59 2.64 21.58
N ILE A 362 -2.65 3.54 21.32
CA ILE A 362 -1.21 3.29 21.43
C ILE A 362 -0.81 2.93 22.88
N ASP A 363 -1.34 3.59 23.89
CA ASP A 363 -1.02 3.31 25.29
C ASP A 363 -1.85 2.17 25.89
N GLY A 364 -2.79 1.60 25.13
CA GLY A 364 -3.65 0.47 25.51
C GLY A 364 -4.82 0.83 26.43
N SER A 365 -5.08 2.10 26.71
CA SER A 365 -6.25 2.54 27.51
C SER A 365 -7.56 2.41 26.72
N ILE A 366 -7.48 2.46 25.39
CA ILE A 366 -8.59 2.14 24.48
C ILE A 366 -8.25 0.82 23.78
N PRO A 367 -8.85 -0.30 24.19
CA PRO A 367 -8.55 -1.60 23.59
C PRO A 367 -9.19 -1.71 22.20
N VAL A 368 -8.38 -2.13 21.21
CA VAL A 368 -8.86 -2.49 19.87
C VAL A 368 -8.62 -3.98 19.67
N ASN A 369 -9.69 -4.72 19.42
CA ASN A 369 -9.60 -6.16 19.20
C ASN A 369 -9.39 -6.46 17.70
N SER A 370 -8.38 -7.26 17.40
CA SER A 370 -8.12 -7.78 16.06
C SER A 370 -7.50 -9.19 16.16
N TYR A 371 -7.41 -9.89 15.05
CA TYR A 371 -6.70 -11.18 15.02
C TYR A 371 -5.19 -11.04 15.29
N LEU A 372 -4.63 -9.84 15.18
CA LEU A 372 -3.23 -9.51 15.50
C LEU A 372 -3.05 -9.04 16.95
N SER A 373 -4.14 -8.79 17.71
CA SER A 373 -4.05 -8.37 19.10
C SER A 373 -3.66 -9.56 19.99
N GLY A 374 -2.47 -9.54 20.53
CA GLY A 374 -1.97 -10.59 21.46
C GLY A 374 -1.05 -11.62 20.82
N SER A 375 -0.53 -11.36 19.62
CA SER A 375 0.58 -12.09 19.01
C SER A 375 1.94 -11.67 19.56
#